data_d67f984227d4aad5c86996f654e7938b
#
_entry.id   d67f984227d4aad5c86996f654e7938b
#
_cell.length_a   1.000
_cell.length_b   1.000
_cell.length_c   1.000
_cell.angle_alpha   90.00
_cell.angle_beta   90.00
_cell.angle_gamma   90.00
#
_symmetry.space_group_name_H-M   'P 1'
#
loop_
_entity.id
_entity.type
_entity.pdbx_description
1 polymer ?
#
loop_
_entity_poly.entity_id
_entity_poly.type
_entity_poly.pdbx_seq_one_letter_code
_entity_poly.pdbx_strand_id
1 'polypeptide(L)' 'MVLEKIIKMVAEQFMIDENEITADTSFMDDLGADSLDVVELTMALEETFSLPDTPEDELTNIHTVGDLADYVSRATQE' A
#
# COMPACT_ATOMS: atom_id res chain seq x y z
N MET A 1 -0.69 10.48 -9.96
CA MET A 1 -0.08 10.59 -8.64
C MET A 1 0.01 9.22 -7.97
N VAL A 2 1.06 9.02 -7.21
CA VAL A 2 1.31 7.72 -6.57
C VAL A 2 0.17 7.32 -5.65
N LEU A 3 -0.28 8.23 -4.79
CA LEU A 3 -1.35 7.93 -3.83
C LEU A 3 -2.63 7.43 -4.53
N GLU A 4 -3.03 8.06 -5.61
CA GLU A 4 -4.23 7.65 -6.33
C GLU A 4 -4.12 6.24 -6.89
N LYS A 5 -2.95 5.90 -7.43
CA LYS A 5 -2.72 4.56 -7.96
C LYS A 5 -2.74 3.51 -6.85
N ILE A 6 -2.17 3.86 -5.71
CA ILE A 6 -2.14 2.95 -4.56
C ILE A 6 -3.55 2.75 -4.02
N ILE A 7 -4.35 3.80 -3.93
CA ILE A 7 -5.74 3.69 -3.49
C ILE A 7 -6.51 2.73 -4.41
N LYS A 8 -6.32 2.87 -5.72
CA LYS A 8 -6.96 1.96 -6.68
C LYS A 8 -6.55 0.50 -6.45
N MET A 9 -5.26 0.28 -6.25
CA MET A 9 -4.75 -1.07 -6.02
C MET A 9 -5.27 -1.67 -4.72
N VAL A 10 -5.33 -0.85 -3.66
CA VAL A 10 -5.88 -1.28 -2.38
C VAL A 10 -7.36 -1.62 -2.53
N ALA A 11 -8.11 -0.78 -3.24
CA ALA A 11 -9.53 -1.02 -3.47
C ALA A 11 -9.75 -2.35 -4.19
N GLU A 12 -8.96 -2.63 -5.21
CA GLU A 12 -9.06 -3.89 -5.95
C GLU A 12 -8.68 -5.09 -5.08
N GLN A 13 -7.59 -4.96 -4.32
CA GLN A 13 -7.09 -6.06 -3.50
C GLN A 13 -8.07 -6.45 -2.40
N PHE A 14 -8.71 -5.47 -1.79
CA PHE A 14 -9.64 -5.70 -0.68
C PHE A 14 -11.11 -5.65 -1.10
N MET A 15 -11.37 -5.44 -2.38
CA MET A 15 -12.72 -5.43 -2.95
C MET A 15 -13.63 -4.40 -2.27
N ILE A 16 -13.12 -3.19 -2.10
CA ILE A 16 -13.87 -2.07 -1.52
C ILE A 16 -13.82 -0.88 -2.47
N ASP A 17 -14.69 0.10 -2.22
CA ASP A 17 -14.81 1.29 -3.04
C ASP A 17 -13.63 2.24 -2.79
N GLU A 18 -13.03 2.77 -3.85
CA GLU A 18 -11.95 3.76 -3.73
C GLU A 18 -12.35 4.95 -2.88
N ASN A 19 -13.62 5.33 -2.92
CA ASN A 19 -14.11 6.48 -2.15
C ASN A 19 -14.08 6.27 -0.65
N GLU A 20 -13.94 5.03 -0.21
CA GLU A 20 -13.85 4.69 1.20
C GLU A 20 -12.41 4.67 1.72
N ILE A 21 -11.44 4.86 0.83
CA ILE A 21 -10.03 4.78 1.17
C ILE A 21 -9.40 6.16 1.15
N THR A 22 -8.66 6.49 2.22
CA THR A 22 -7.88 7.72 2.30
C THR A 22 -6.47 7.39 2.73
N ALA A 23 -5.61 8.39 2.76
CA ALA A 23 -4.23 8.21 3.26
C ALA A 23 -4.21 7.74 4.72
N ASP A 24 -5.23 8.10 5.50
CA ASP A 24 -5.31 7.74 6.91
C ASP A 24 -5.89 6.35 7.15
N THR A 25 -6.39 5.69 6.12
CA THR A 25 -6.98 4.35 6.25
C THR A 25 -5.94 3.36 6.75
N SER A 26 -6.23 2.69 7.86
CA SER A 26 -5.34 1.68 8.44
C SER A 26 -5.60 0.33 7.81
N PHE A 27 -4.53 -0.36 7.42
CA PHE A 27 -4.70 -1.70 6.84
C PHE A 27 -5.30 -2.69 7.83
N MET A 28 -4.84 -2.68 9.06
CA MET A 28 -5.33 -3.63 10.06
C MET A 28 -6.63 -3.20 10.70
N ASP A 29 -6.73 -1.94 11.11
CA ASP A 29 -7.90 -1.47 11.85
C ASP A 29 -9.10 -1.19 10.96
N ASP A 30 -8.88 -0.61 9.79
CA ASP A 30 -9.97 -0.21 8.91
C ASP A 30 -10.30 -1.27 7.86
N LEU A 31 -9.30 -1.96 7.33
CA LEU A 31 -9.48 -2.93 6.26
C LEU A 31 -9.44 -4.37 6.75
N GLY A 32 -9.08 -4.60 8.00
CA GLY A 32 -8.99 -5.94 8.56
C GLY A 32 -7.92 -6.79 7.92
N ALA A 33 -6.90 -6.17 7.33
CA ALA A 33 -5.81 -6.89 6.69
C ALA A 33 -4.85 -7.47 7.72
N ASP A 34 -4.30 -8.64 7.44
CA ASP A 34 -3.21 -9.16 8.26
C ASP A 34 -1.87 -8.88 7.55
N SER A 35 -0.77 -9.30 8.16
CA SER A 35 0.56 -9.03 7.60
C SER A 35 0.76 -9.68 6.23
N LEU A 36 0.14 -10.82 5.99
CA LEU A 36 0.24 -11.49 4.70
C LEU A 36 -0.45 -10.68 3.60
N ASP A 37 -1.61 -10.10 3.92
CA ASP A 37 -2.33 -9.24 2.96
C ASP A 37 -1.47 -8.04 2.58
N VAL A 38 -0.79 -7.43 3.54
CA VAL A 38 0.09 -6.29 3.28
C VAL A 38 1.28 -6.71 2.42
N VAL A 39 1.86 -7.88 2.69
CA VAL A 39 2.97 -8.40 1.88
C VAL A 39 2.52 -8.62 0.44
N GLU A 40 1.36 -9.22 0.24
CA GLU A 40 0.84 -9.45 -1.12
C GLU A 40 0.62 -8.13 -1.86
N LEU A 41 0.09 -7.14 -1.15
CA LEU A 41 -0.13 -5.81 -1.74
C LEU A 41 1.20 -5.17 -2.14
N THR A 42 2.22 -5.25 -1.29
CA THR A 42 3.53 -4.67 -1.62
C THR A 42 4.16 -5.39 -2.79
N MET A 43 3.99 -6.70 -2.91
CA MET A 43 4.49 -7.45 -4.07
C MET A 43 3.84 -6.94 -5.36
N ALA A 44 2.54 -6.69 -5.34
CA ALA A 44 1.85 -6.16 -6.51
C ALA A 44 2.35 -4.76 -6.86
N LEU A 45 2.63 -3.94 -5.85
CA LEU A 45 3.19 -2.60 -6.06
C LEU A 45 4.60 -2.66 -6.64
N GLU A 46 5.41 -3.60 -6.17
CA GLU A 46 6.76 -3.79 -6.70
C GLU A 46 6.74 -4.07 -8.19
N GLU A 47 5.80 -4.89 -8.64
CA GLU A 47 5.64 -5.16 -10.06
C GLU A 47 5.13 -3.94 -10.82
N THR A 48 4.13 -3.25 -10.28
CA THR A 48 3.51 -2.11 -10.95
C THR A 48 4.47 -0.94 -11.11
N PHE A 49 5.29 -0.68 -10.10
CA PHE A 49 6.21 0.45 -10.09
C PHE A 49 7.66 0.05 -10.38
N SER A 50 7.89 -1.21 -10.71
CA SER A 50 9.23 -1.74 -11.02
C SER A 50 10.21 -1.52 -9.87
N LEU A 51 9.79 -1.82 -8.66
CA LEU A 51 10.60 -1.64 -7.46
C LEU A 51 11.29 -2.95 -7.07
N PRO A 52 12.43 -2.85 -6.36
CA PRO A 52 13.04 -4.05 -5.77
C PRO A 52 12.20 -4.54 -4.59
N ASP A 53 12.54 -5.71 -4.06
CA ASP A 53 11.83 -6.27 -2.92
C ASP A 53 11.82 -5.29 -1.74
N THR A 54 10.66 -5.15 -1.10
CA THR A 54 10.50 -4.25 0.03
C THR A 54 11.19 -4.86 1.26
N PRO A 55 12.13 -4.14 1.90
CA PRO A 55 12.76 -4.66 3.11
C PRO A 55 11.76 -4.87 4.23
N GLU A 56 12.03 -5.87 5.05
CA GLU A 56 11.16 -6.21 6.17
C GLU A 56 10.96 -5.04 7.14
N ASP A 57 12.01 -4.24 7.35
CA ASP A 57 11.94 -3.05 8.19
C ASP A 57 10.90 -2.06 7.68
N GLU A 58 10.81 -1.89 6.37
CA GLU A 58 9.83 -0.99 5.78
C GLU A 58 8.42 -1.56 5.95
N LEU A 59 8.26 -2.88 5.79
CA LEU A 59 6.96 -3.51 5.96
C LEU A 59 6.40 -3.30 7.35
N THR A 60 7.24 -3.36 8.38
CA THR A 60 6.77 -3.16 9.76
C THR A 60 6.37 -1.73 10.05
N ASN A 61 6.82 -0.77 9.24
CA ASN A 61 6.49 0.64 9.39
C ASN A 61 5.29 1.09 8.56
N ILE A 62 4.77 0.21 7.71
CA ILE A 62 3.63 0.53 6.86
C ILE A 62 2.35 0.12 7.59
N HIS A 63 1.62 1.10 8.12
CA HIS A 63 0.38 0.87 8.85
C HIS A 63 -0.83 1.42 8.11
N THR A 64 -0.66 2.50 7.36
CA THR A 64 -1.75 3.16 6.64
C THR A 64 -1.46 3.20 5.15
N VAL A 65 -2.50 3.51 4.37
CA VAL A 65 -2.35 3.69 2.93
C VAL A 65 -1.36 4.81 2.64
N GLY A 66 -1.38 5.89 3.45
CA GLY A 66 -0.43 6.98 3.31
C GLY A 66 1.02 6.55 3.56
N ASP A 67 1.23 5.68 4.55
CA ASP A 67 2.57 5.14 4.81
C ASP A 67 3.09 4.38 3.60
N LEU A 68 2.24 3.60 2.97
CA LEU A 68 2.60 2.84 1.78
C LEU A 68 2.91 3.79 0.62
N ALA A 69 2.10 4.82 0.44
CA ALA A 69 2.32 5.82 -0.61
C ALA A 69 3.65 6.54 -0.40
N ASP A 70 3.97 6.88 0.83
CA ASP A 70 5.25 7.52 1.15
C ASP A 70 6.42 6.61 0.81
N TYR A 71 6.31 5.33 1.13
CA TYR A 71 7.36 4.38 0.79
C TYR A 71 7.56 4.30 -0.71
N VAL A 72 6.49 4.17 -1.47
CA VAL A 72 6.56 4.07 -2.93
C VAL A 72 7.12 5.35 -3.52
N SER A 73 6.70 6.52 -3.03
CA SER A 73 7.21 7.80 -3.52
C SER A 73 8.71 7.91 -3.30
N ARG A 74 9.20 7.51 -2.12
CA ARG A 74 10.64 7.54 -1.84
C ARG A 74 11.39 6.56 -2.74
N ALA A 75 10.84 5.39 -2.96
CA ALA A 75 11.49 4.35 -3.76
C ALA A 75 11.50 4.71 -5.25
N THR A 76 10.50 5.43 -5.74
CA THR A 76 10.42 5.84 -7.14
C THR A 76 10.94 7.25 -7.37
N GLN A 77 11.22 7.98 -6.30
CA GLN A 77 11.66 9.38 -6.34
C GLN A 77 10.63 10.32 -6.99
N GLU A 78 9.36 10.04 -6.77
CA GLU A 78 8.27 10.90 -7.24
C GLU A 78 7.75 11.82 -6.15
#